data_8106d4d15be43397e86675b8a2045553
#
_entry.id   8106d4d15be43397e86675b8a2045553
#
_cell.length_a   1.000
_cell.length_b   1.000
_cell.length_c   1.000
_cell.angle_alpha   90.00
_cell.angle_beta   90.00
_cell.angle_gamma   90.00
#
_symmetry.space_group_name_H-M   'P 1'
#
loop_
_entity.id
_entity.type
_entity.pdbx_description
1 polymer ?
#
loop_
_entity_poly.entity_id
_entity_poly.type
_entity_poly.pdbx_seq_one_letter_code
_entity_poly.pdbx_strand_id
1 'polypeptide(L)'
;MNAFGSMLCDSSVAPTPLPKSVRSICCRLEAFPCEPGLLADRILSPGERDYWNSMRGVEKRRHEWLLGRCAAKDAVRLLMDPQLSPAEIEIVPDAYGCPRVAGGAVISIAHSQGVAVALAAIVGASWRAGNSARSRLSAGSGRLKGGCGQDWPPSHNLMVGVDLESLSHGRENYEAIAFHPDERRLLADLPSDSRQEWALRMWCAKESVGKALGRGLSAGLLAFHITRIETATGNVALELRDGALEQFPHLRGKLLTIYTVCESKFVFSAIIYQQGAVRMRPSRQEILDYLLQKMGELTQDWDYPDPVRPESLLFTELGFESLDAVVLCTAIQEHYQTPMPFAELLAEIGQQQRDLSIDELANFVNTHLGGTAGAESVTRRLQ
;
A
#
# COMPACT_ATOMS: atom_id res chain seq x y z
N MET A 1 25.00 -23.71 -2.48
CA MET A 1 24.48 -24.10 -3.79
C MET A 1 23.06 -23.60 -3.88
N ASN A 2 22.81 -22.51 -4.60
CA ASN A 2 21.48 -21.93 -4.79
C ASN A 2 20.68 -22.80 -5.76
N ALA A 3 19.88 -23.71 -5.22
CA ALA A 3 19.06 -24.65 -6.01
C ALA A 3 17.76 -24.02 -6.55
N PHE A 4 17.54 -22.75 -6.30
CA PHE A 4 16.39 -22.00 -6.85
C PHE A 4 16.94 -21.05 -7.90
N GLY A 5 17.00 -21.54 -9.14
CA GLY A 5 17.30 -20.72 -10.30
C GLY A 5 16.43 -19.48 -10.29
N SER A 6 17.00 -18.37 -10.72
CA SER A 6 16.34 -17.09 -10.95
C SER A 6 14.99 -17.33 -11.64
N MET A 7 13.92 -17.43 -10.85
CA MET A 7 12.58 -17.29 -11.39
C MET A 7 12.42 -15.83 -11.80
N LEU A 8 11.97 -15.64 -13.00
CA LEU A 8 11.82 -14.35 -13.66
C LEU A 8 11.08 -13.36 -12.74
N CYS A 9 11.86 -12.58 -12.01
CA CYS A 9 11.38 -11.38 -11.36
C CYS A 9 11.48 -10.29 -12.42
N ASP A 10 10.43 -10.14 -13.22
CA ASP A 10 10.38 -9.01 -14.12
C ASP A 10 9.94 -7.79 -13.31
N SER A 11 10.93 -7.01 -12.88
CA SER A 11 10.71 -5.73 -12.21
C SER A 11 10.06 -4.69 -13.13
N SER A 12 9.84 -5.02 -14.41
CA SER A 12 9.18 -4.15 -15.39
C SER A 12 7.66 -4.11 -15.26
N VAL A 13 7.05 -5.02 -14.49
CA VAL A 13 5.59 -5.07 -14.27
C VAL A 13 5.17 -4.22 -13.06
N ALA A 14 5.81 -3.08 -12.85
CA ALA A 14 5.33 -2.13 -11.85
C ALA A 14 4.21 -1.29 -12.46
N PRO A 15 2.99 -1.31 -11.88
CA PRO A 15 1.95 -0.36 -12.28
C PRO A 15 2.45 1.06 -12.03
N THR A 16 2.15 2.00 -12.93
CA THR A 16 2.30 3.46 -12.84
C THR A 16 3.31 3.97 -11.80
N PRO A 17 3.99 5.10 -11.99
CA PRO A 17 5.08 5.52 -11.11
C PRO A 17 4.63 5.47 -9.65
N LEU A 18 5.13 4.47 -8.94
CA LEU A 18 4.87 4.27 -7.53
C LEU A 18 5.41 5.46 -6.73
N PRO A 19 4.75 5.88 -5.66
CA PRO A 19 5.34 6.80 -4.72
C PRO A 19 6.74 6.31 -4.32
N LYS A 20 7.73 7.20 -4.28
CA LYS A 20 9.14 6.86 -3.92
C LYS A 20 9.26 6.11 -2.58
N SER A 21 8.23 6.19 -1.75
CA SER A 21 8.13 5.49 -0.46
C SER A 21 7.71 4.03 -0.58
N VAL A 22 7.23 3.58 -1.74
CA VAL A 22 6.73 2.20 -1.93
C VAL A 22 7.75 1.40 -2.73
N ARG A 23 8.12 0.24 -2.21
CA ARG A 23 8.86 -0.79 -2.92
C ARG A 23 7.92 -1.96 -3.18
N SER A 24 8.02 -2.57 -4.35
CA SER A 24 7.21 -3.73 -4.71
C SER A 24 8.01 -4.74 -5.53
N ILE A 25 7.62 -5.98 -5.44
CA ILE A 25 8.15 -7.11 -6.22
C ILE A 25 6.98 -7.95 -6.69
N CYS A 26 6.95 -8.26 -7.99
CA CYS A 26 6.01 -9.22 -8.58
C CYS A 26 6.78 -10.47 -9.01
N CYS A 27 6.30 -11.62 -8.62
CA CYS A 27 6.85 -12.92 -9.03
C CYS A 27 5.80 -13.73 -9.77
N ARG A 28 6.19 -14.30 -10.92
CA ARG A 28 5.38 -15.24 -11.71
C ARG A 28 6.04 -16.62 -11.72
N LEU A 29 5.23 -17.66 -11.60
CA LEU A 29 5.66 -19.04 -11.59
C LEU A 29 4.74 -19.88 -12.47
N GLU A 30 5.31 -20.58 -13.45
CA GLU A 30 4.55 -21.37 -14.43
C GLU A 30 4.66 -22.90 -14.20
N ALA A 31 5.66 -23.33 -13.42
CA ALA A 31 5.88 -24.73 -13.13
C ALA A 31 6.62 -24.91 -11.81
N PHE A 32 6.53 -26.10 -11.23
CA PHE A 32 7.34 -26.47 -10.09
C PHE A 32 8.78 -26.80 -10.50
N PRO A 33 9.77 -26.34 -9.72
CA PRO A 33 11.17 -26.69 -9.95
C PRO A 33 11.50 -28.16 -9.61
N CYS A 34 10.61 -28.84 -8.88
CA CYS A 34 10.75 -30.24 -8.48
C CYS A 34 9.37 -30.84 -8.16
N GLU A 35 9.35 -32.08 -7.70
CA GLU A 35 8.11 -32.76 -7.28
C GLU A 35 7.39 -31.95 -6.18
N PRO A 36 6.05 -31.75 -6.29
CA PRO A 36 5.28 -30.86 -5.39
C PRO A 36 5.38 -31.20 -3.90
N GLY A 37 5.42 -32.47 -3.52
CA GLY A 37 5.55 -32.87 -2.11
C GLY A 37 6.91 -32.48 -1.53
N LEU A 38 7.99 -32.72 -2.27
CA LEU A 38 9.34 -32.29 -1.87
C LEU A 38 9.45 -30.77 -1.78
N LEU A 39 8.77 -30.07 -2.66
CA LEU A 39 8.74 -28.61 -2.63
C LEU A 39 8.00 -28.11 -1.41
N ALA A 40 6.82 -28.67 -1.13
CA ALA A 40 6.01 -28.34 0.05
C ALA A 40 6.82 -28.50 1.34
N ASP A 41 7.58 -29.61 1.47
CA ASP A 41 8.44 -29.86 2.61
C ASP A 41 9.55 -28.83 2.83
N ARG A 42 10.02 -28.22 1.76
CA ARG A 42 11.13 -27.25 1.80
C ARG A 42 10.68 -25.81 2.01
N ILE A 43 9.49 -25.45 1.51
CA ILE A 43 9.09 -24.04 1.47
C ILE A 43 7.98 -23.68 2.44
N LEU A 44 7.13 -24.66 2.84
CA LEU A 44 6.01 -24.37 3.72
C LEU A 44 6.45 -24.27 5.17
N SER A 45 5.89 -23.30 5.90
CA SER A 45 5.98 -23.28 7.36
C SER A 45 5.24 -24.49 7.95
N PRO A 46 5.45 -24.84 9.23
CA PRO A 46 4.72 -25.95 9.86
C PRO A 46 3.20 -25.81 9.72
N GLY A 47 2.63 -24.62 9.97
CA GLY A 47 1.19 -24.39 9.87
C GLY A 47 0.66 -24.49 8.44
N GLU A 48 1.41 -24.00 7.46
CA GLU A 48 1.05 -24.12 6.04
C GLU A 48 1.14 -25.59 5.57
N ARG A 49 2.08 -26.36 6.10
CA ARG A 49 2.25 -27.79 5.80
C ARG A 49 1.09 -28.60 6.34
N ASP A 50 0.66 -28.31 7.56
CA ASP A 50 -0.52 -28.95 8.15
C ASP A 50 -1.76 -28.66 7.30
N TYR A 51 -1.93 -27.40 6.87
CA TYR A 51 -3.02 -27.03 5.96
C TYR A 51 -2.91 -27.76 4.61
N TRP A 52 -1.73 -27.80 3.99
CA TRP A 52 -1.45 -28.53 2.75
C TRP A 52 -1.83 -30.00 2.86
N ASN A 53 -1.45 -30.66 3.93
CA ASN A 53 -1.75 -32.08 4.19
C ASN A 53 -3.24 -32.32 4.47
N SER A 54 -3.94 -31.34 5.03
CA SER A 54 -5.38 -31.42 5.32
C SER A 54 -6.25 -31.14 4.09
N MET A 55 -5.70 -30.56 3.02
CA MET A 55 -6.47 -30.20 1.83
C MET A 55 -7.05 -31.45 1.16
N ARG A 56 -8.38 -31.55 1.21
CA ARG A 56 -9.15 -32.57 0.51
C ARG A 56 -9.65 -31.98 -0.79
N GLY A 57 -9.53 -32.68 -1.89
CA GLY A 57 -10.07 -32.22 -3.19
C GLY A 57 -9.17 -32.52 -4.36
N VAL A 58 -9.45 -31.86 -5.50
CA VAL A 58 -8.77 -32.09 -6.76
C VAL A 58 -7.30 -31.66 -6.64
N GLU A 59 -6.40 -32.53 -7.09
CA GLU A 59 -4.95 -32.32 -7.11
C GLU A 59 -4.57 -30.96 -7.75
N LYS A 60 -5.28 -30.58 -8.80
CA LYS A 60 -5.12 -29.27 -9.45
C LYS A 60 -5.19 -28.10 -8.43
N ARG A 61 -6.17 -28.11 -7.52
CA ARG A 61 -6.34 -27.05 -6.52
C ARG A 61 -5.18 -27.02 -5.51
N ARG A 62 -4.70 -28.18 -5.12
CA ARG A 62 -3.52 -28.29 -4.23
C ARG A 62 -2.28 -27.73 -4.94
N HIS A 63 -2.06 -28.08 -6.20
CA HIS A 63 -0.95 -27.58 -6.98
C HIS A 63 -1.02 -26.06 -7.16
N GLU A 64 -2.17 -25.53 -7.56
CA GLU A 64 -2.36 -24.08 -7.71
C GLU A 64 -2.11 -23.31 -6.39
N TRP A 65 -2.58 -23.86 -5.27
CA TRP A 65 -2.32 -23.28 -3.96
C TRP A 65 -0.83 -23.25 -3.62
N LEU A 66 -0.12 -24.37 -3.82
CA LEU A 66 1.32 -24.47 -3.56
C LEU A 66 2.10 -23.52 -4.48
N LEU A 67 1.74 -23.47 -5.75
CA LEU A 67 2.35 -22.57 -6.72
C LEU A 67 2.20 -21.09 -6.30
N GLY A 68 1.01 -20.71 -5.85
CA GLY A 68 0.75 -19.39 -5.30
C GLY A 68 1.60 -19.07 -4.05
N ARG A 69 1.80 -20.07 -3.17
CA ARG A 69 2.68 -19.92 -2.01
C ARG A 69 4.16 -19.75 -2.40
N CYS A 70 4.64 -20.51 -3.41
CA CYS A 70 5.99 -20.33 -3.94
C CYS A 70 6.19 -18.90 -4.45
N ALA A 71 5.32 -18.43 -5.34
CA ALA A 71 5.41 -17.09 -5.91
C ALA A 71 5.37 -16.00 -4.83
N ALA A 72 4.50 -16.14 -3.84
CA ALA A 72 4.35 -15.15 -2.76
C ALA A 72 5.58 -15.11 -1.84
N LYS A 73 6.13 -16.27 -1.46
CA LYS A 73 7.33 -16.33 -0.62
C LYS A 73 8.56 -15.77 -1.33
N ASP A 74 8.68 -16.02 -2.62
CA ASP A 74 9.76 -15.44 -3.43
C ASP A 74 9.59 -13.92 -3.55
N ALA A 75 8.39 -13.40 -3.78
CA ALA A 75 8.14 -11.97 -3.80
C ALA A 75 8.48 -11.30 -2.45
N VAL A 76 8.10 -11.91 -1.33
CA VAL A 76 8.42 -11.41 0.02
C VAL A 76 9.93 -11.46 0.28
N ARG A 77 10.61 -12.56 -0.05
CA ARG A 77 12.06 -12.67 0.13
C ARG A 77 12.81 -11.60 -0.64
N LEU A 78 12.51 -11.46 -1.92
CA LEU A 78 13.18 -10.47 -2.78
C LEU A 78 12.90 -9.03 -2.32
N LEU A 79 11.73 -8.79 -1.76
CA LEU A 79 11.35 -7.48 -1.22
C LEU A 79 12.07 -7.18 0.09
N MET A 80 12.14 -8.16 1.00
CA MET A 80 12.61 -7.97 2.37
C MET A 80 14.07 -8.39 2.58
N ASP A 81 14.38 -9.65 2.40
CA ASP A 81 15.73 -10.21 2.55
C ASP A 81 15.86 -11.51 1.74
N PRO A 82 16.64 -11.51 0.65
CA PRO A 82 16.87 -12.70 -0.18
C PRO A 82 17.48 -13.90 0.56
N GLN A 83 18.07 -13.68 1.75
CA GLN A 83 18.67 -14.75 2.57
C GLN A 83 17.66 -15.49 3.44
N LEU A 84 16.42 -14.98 3.56
CA LEU A 84 15.36 -15.69 4.28
C LEU A 84 15.06 -17.02 3.63
N SER A 85 14.90 -18.07 4.46
CA SER A 85 14.35 -19.33 3.99
C SER A 85 12.86 -19.15 3.68
N PRO A 86 12.33 -19.71 2.57
CA PRO A 86 10.90 -19.67 2.32
C PRO A 86 10.06 -20.23 3.47
N ALA A 87 10.54 -21.24 4.19
CA ALA A 87 9.85 -21.84 5.33
C ALA A 87 9.75 -20.91 6.55
N GLU A 88 10.62 -19.89 6.65
CA GLU A 88 10.55 -18.86 7.70
C GLU A 88 9.45 -17.82 7.44
N ILE A 89 8.94 -17.76 6.21
CA ILE A 89 7.88 -16.83 5.82
C ILE A 89 6.55 -17.57 5.91
N GLU A 90 5.80 -17.33 6.96
CA GLU A 90 4.46 -17.89 7.10
C GLU A 90 3.42 -16.94 6.49
N ILE A 91 2.57 -17.48 5.61
CA ILE A 91 1.47 -16.76 4.97
C ILE A 91 0.15 -17.31 5.49
N VAL A 92 -0.52 -16.52 6.32
CA VAL A 92 -1.77 -16.91 6.98
C VAL A 92 -2.93 -16.12 6.38
N PRO A 93 -4.07 -16.74 6.06
CA PRO A 93 -5.26 -16.01 5.68
C PRO A 93 -5.86 -15.29 6.89
N ASP A 94 -6.31 -14.04 6.69
CA ASP A 94 -7.14 -13.36 7.68
C ASP A 94 -8.59 -13.87 7.67
N ALA A 95 -9.47 -13.26 8.45
CA ALA A 95 -10.88 -13.63 8.56
C ALA A 95 -11.65 -13.55 7.21
N TYR A 96 -11.11 -12.83 6.23
CA TYR A 96 -11.69 -12.68 4.89
C TYR A 96 -10.95 -13.48 3.82
N GLY A 97 -9.97 -14.30 4.23
CA GLY A 97 -9.18 -15.10 3.32
C GLY A 97 -8.00 -14.37 2.67
N CYS A 98 -7.75 -13.11 3.03
CA CYS A 98 -6.64 -12.36 2.48
C CYS A 98 -5.32 -12.87 3.05
N PRO A 99 -4.30 -13.08 2.19
CA PRO A 99 -3.00 -13.55 2.65
C PRO A 99 -2.29 -12.45 3.46
N ARG A 100 -1.79 -12.81 4.63
CA ARG A 100 -1.03 -11.96 5.54
C ARG A 100 0.33 -12.54 5.80
N VAL A 101 1.32 -11.68 5.89
CA VAL A 101 2.70 -12.03 6.23
C VAL A 101 3.22 -11.09 7.31
N ALA A 102 4.04 -11.60 8.21
CA ALA A 102 4.71 -10.77 9.21
C ALA A 102 5.72 -9.81 8.56
N GLY A 103 6.11 -8.76 9.28
CA GLY A 103 7.15 -7.83 8.84
C GLY A 103 6.64 -6.62 8.06
N GLY A 104 5.33 -6.45 7.92
CA GLY A 104 4.72 -5.23 7.36
C GLY A 104 4.61 -5.18 5.83
N ALA A 105 4.99 -6.25 5.12
CA ALA A 105 4.70 -6.35 3.70
C ALA A 105 3.22 -6.68 3.48
N VAL A 106 2.64 -6.08 2.45
CA VAL A 106 1.29 -6.42 1.95
C VAL A 106 1.46 -7.28 0.71
N ILE A 107 0.69 -8.38 0.62
CA ILE A 107 0.80 -9.33 -0.48
C ILE A 107 -0.56 -9.63 -1.10
N SER A 108 -0.55 -9.92 -2.40
CA SER A 108 -1.70 -10.46 -3.13
C SER A 108 -1.25 -11.60 -4.02
N ILE A 109 -2.12 -12.61 -4.19
CA ILE A 109 -1.82 -13.84 -4.92
C ILE A 109 -2.94 -14.12 -5.90
N ALA A 110 -2.60 -14.53 -7.11
CA ALA A 110 -3.52 -15.07 -8.09
C ALA A 110 -2.93 -16.28 -8.80
N HIS A 111 -3.79 -17.15 -9.32
CA HIS A 111 -3.37 -18.30 -10.11
C HIS A 111 -4.47 -18.67 -11.10
N SER A 112 -4.06 -19.11 -12.27
CA SER A 112 -4.96 -19.59 -13.31
C SER A 112 -4.20 -20.58 -14.20
N GLN A 113 -4.81 -21.73 -14.52
CA GLN A 113 -4.28 -22.72 -15.48
C GLN A 113 -2.82 -23.13 -15.26
N GLY A 114 -2.41 -23.37 -14.00
CA GLY A 114 -1.06 -23.80 -13.66
C GLY A 114 -0.02 -22.68 -13.64
N VAL A 115 -0.44 -21.43 -13.78
CA VAL A 115 0.39 -20.25 -13.58
C VAL A 115 -0.02 -19.55 -12.28
N ALA A 116 0.93 -19.11 -11.48
CA ALA A 116 0.67 -18.26 -10.32
C ALA A 116 1.46 -16.96 -10.40
N VAL A 117 0.89 -15.91 -9.87
CA VAL A 117 1.53 -14.61 -9.67
C VAL A 117 1.32 -14.13 -8.24
N ALA A 118 2.31 -13.47 -7.71
CA ALA A 118 2.20 -12.80 -6.42
C ALA A 118 2.88 -11.44 -6.47
N LEU A 119 2.22 -10.46 -5.89
CA LEU A 119 2.73 -9.11 -5.72
C LEU A 119 2.91 -8.84 -4.23
N ALA A 120 4.11 -8.44 -3.84
CA ALA A 120 4.44 -7.99 -2.50
C ALA A 120 4.85 -6.52 -2.55
N ALA A 121 4.39 -5.71 -1.61
CA ALA A 121 4.80 -4.33 -1.49
C ALA A 121 4.94 -3.90 -0.02
N ILE A 122 5.78 -2.88 0.22
CA ILE A 122 6.04 -2.31 1.54
C ILE A 122 6.23 -0.79 1.44
N VAL A 123 5.78 -0.07 2.45
CA VAL A 123 6.01 1.38 2.60
C VAL A 123 7.16 1.62 3.56
N GLY A 124 8.05 2.55 3.21
CA GLY A 124 9.07 3.09 4.11
C GLY A 124 10.47 3.12 3.53
N ALA A 125 11.19 4.21 3.85
CA ALA A 125 12.60 4.39 3.54
C ALA A 125 13.54 3.67 4.53
N SER A 126 13.02 3.11 5.64
CA SER A 126 13.81 2.64 6.79
C SER A 126 14.09 1.14 6.81
N TRP A 127 13.85 0.44 5.71
CA TRP A 127 14.29 -0.93 5.62
C TRP A 127 15.78 -0.99 5.28
N ARG A 128 16.62 -1.03 6.28
CA ARG A 128 18.01 -1.49 6.11
C ARG A 128 18.00 -3.01 6.26
N ALA A 129 18.45 -3.72 5.22
CA ALA A 129 18.76 -5.14 5.32
C ALA A 129 19.70 -5.37 6.52
N GLY A 130 19.19 -6.00 7.56
CA GLY A 130 19.94 -6.29 8.79
C GLY A 130 19.08 -7.06 9.78
N ASN A 131 19.68 -7.48 10.89
CA ASN A 131 19.12 -8.36 11.94
C ASN A 131 17.66 -8.10 12.39
N SER A 132 17.07 -6.96 12.04
CA SER A 132 15.70 -6.60 12.40
C SER A 132 14.62 -7.35 11.58
N ALA A 133 14.93 -7.87 10.38
CA ALA A 133 13.96 -8.64 9.57
C ALA A 133 13.67 -10.00 10.21
N ARG A 134 14.72 -10.71 10.58
CA ARG A 134 14.61 -12.01 11.26
C ARG A 134 13.88 -11.91 12.59
N SER A 135 14.17 -10.88 13.40
CA SER A 135 13.50 -10.72 14.70
C SER A 135 12.01 -10.35 14.57
N ARG A 136 11.60 -9.66 13.52
CA ARG A 136 10.18 -9.32 13.29
C ARG A 136 9.36 -10.49 12.72
N LEU A 137 9.97 -11.33 11.89
CA LEU A 137 9.33 -12.55 11.39
C LEU A 137 9.22 -13.60 12.48
N SER A 138 10.24 -13.73 13.37
CA SER A 138 10.22 -14.67 14.49
C SER A 138 9.33 -14.23 15.65
N ALA A 139 9.13 -12.92 15.86
CA ALA A 139 8.20 -12.41 16.87
C ALA A 139 6.72 -12.63 16.50
N GLY A 140 6.42 -12.88 15.22
CA GLY A 140 5.07 -13.18 14.72
C GLY A 140 4.59 -14.62 14.96
N SER A 141 5.44 -15.53 15.48
CA SER A 141 5.08 -16.94 15.78
C SER A 141 4.22 -17.13 17.05
N GLY A 142 3.90 -16.05 17.76
CA GLY A 142 2.84 -16.06 18.77
C GLY A 142 1.49 -16.12 18.07
N ARG A 143 0.75 -17.26 18.23
CA ARG A 143 -0.62 -17.47 17.76
C ARG A 143 -1.39 -16.15 17.69
N LEU A 144 -1.71 -15.69 16.48
CA LEU A 144 -2.70 -14.65 16.26
C LEU A 144 -4.04 -15.20 16.78
N LYS A 145 -4.35 -14.92 18.05
CA LYS A 145 -5.65 -15.24 18.63
C LYS A 145 -6.68 -14.46 17.84
N GLY A 146 -7.60 -15.17 17.20
CA GLY A 146 -8.75 -14.61 16.52
C GLY A 146 -9.55 -13.72 17.46
N GLY A 147 -9.34 -12.43 17.33
CA GLY A 147 -10.17 -11.35 17.88
C GLY A 147 -10.80 -10.65 16.70
N CYS A 148 -12.10 -10.83 16.50
CA CYS A 148 -12.90 -9.98 15.63
C CYS A 148 -13.00 -8.60 16.26
N GLY A 149 -12.29 -7.63 15.74
CA GLY A 149 -12.36 -6.24 16.20
C GLY A 149 -11.28 -5.43 15.54
N GLN A 150 -11.65 -4.64 14.58
CA GLN A 150 -11.13 -3.32 14.17
C GLN A 150 -9.64 -2.94 14.36
N ASP A 151 -8.74 -3.85 14.72
CA ASP A 151 -7.32 -3.55 14.88
C ASP A 151 -6.52 -3.92 13.64
N TRP A 152 -6.79 -3.22 12.53
CA TRP A 152 -5.85 -3.05 11.45
C TRP A 152 -4.77 -2.07 11.98
N PRO A 153 -3.49 -2.47 12.05
CA PRO A 153 -2.47 -1.54 12.52
C PRO A 153 -2.43 -0.30 11.62
N PRO A 154 -2.37 0.90 12.17
CA PRO A 154 -2.50 2.17 11.45
C PRO A 154 -1.39 2.47 10.42
N SER A 155 -0.47 1.55 10.19
CA SER A 155 0.65 1.72 9.24
C SER A 155 0.35 1.30 7.80
N HIS A 156 -0.86 0.79 7.47
CA HIS A 156 -1.12 0.21 6.15
C HIS A 156 -2.14 0.99 5.32
N ASN A 157 -1.77 2.22 4.95
CA ASN A 157 -2.43 2.95 3.85
C ASN A 157 -2.05 2.33 2.48
N LEU A 158 -1.54 1.11 2.45
CA LEU A 158 -1.10 0.42 1.25
C LEU A 158 -2.06 -0.72 0.92
N MET A 159 -2.63 -0.69 -0.27
CA MET A 159 -3.46 -1.74 -0.83
C MET A 159 -2.76 -2.35 -2.03
N VAL A 160 -2.75 -3.67 -2.10
CA VAL A 160 -2.07 -4.44 -3.15
C VAL A 160 -3.03 -5.51 -3.67
N GLY A 161 -3.21 -5.56 -4.97
CA GLY A 161 -4.04 -6.58 -5.60
C GLY A 161 -3.46 -7.03 -6.92
N VAL A 162 -3.54 -8.33 -7.17
CA VAL A 162 -3.22 -8.93 -8.47
C VAL A 162 -4.31 -9.90 -8.89
N ASP A 163 -4.50 -10.00 -10.19
CA ASP A 163 -5.29 -11.07 -10.77
C ASP A 163 -4.64 -11.62 -12.04
N LEU A 164 -4.96 -12.86 -12.36
CA LEU A 164 -4.44 -13.59 -13.51
C LEU A 164 -5.52 -14.49 -14.08
N GLU A 165 -5.83 -14.35 -15.37
CA GLU A 165 -6.78 -15.19 -16.06
C GLU A 165 -6.28 -15.59 -17.46
N SER A 166 -6.70 -16.75 -17.91
CA SER A 166 -6.35 -17.25 -19.25
C SER A 166 -7.41 -16.91 -20.28
N LEU A 167 -7.00 -16.39 -21.44
CA LEU A 167 -7.88 -16.18 -22.60
C LEU A 167 -8.52 -17.46 -23.12
N SER A 168 -7.89 -18.62 -22.84
CA SER A 168 -8.41 -19.92 -23.28
C SER A 168 -9.64 -20.38 -22.47
N HIS A 169 -9.96 -19.71 -21.36
CA HIS A 169 -11.12 -20.00 -20.53
C HIS A 169 -12.31 -19.15 -20.96
N GLY A 170 -12.93 -19.52 -22.04
CA GLY A 170 -14.16 -18.88 -22.53
C GLY A 170 -15.27 -18.97 -21.48
N ARG A 171 -15.53 -17.87 -20.80
CA ARG A 171 -16.73 -17.67 -20.01
C ARG A 171 -17.75 -17.02 -20.94
N GLU A 172 -18.61 -17.82 -21.55
CA GLU A 172 -19.69 -17.27 -22.38
C GLU A 172 -20.59 -16.38 -21.52
N ASN A 173 -20.95 -15.22 -22.04
CA ASN A 173 -21.95 -14.28 -21.49
C ASN A 173 -21.63 -13.63 -20.13
N TYR A 174 -20.40 -13.70 -19.61
CA TYR A 174 -20.07 -13.02 -18.35
C TYR A 174 -20.13 -11.50 -18.44
N GLU A 175 -19.93 -10.92 -19.63
CA GLU A 175 -19.93 -9.47 -19.86
C GLU A 175 -21.25 -8.80 -19.46
N ALA A 176 -22.38 -9.48 -19.69
CA ALA A 176 -23.68 -8.96 -19.33
C ALA A 176 -23.89 -8.84 -17.81
N ILE A 177 -23.21 -9.68 -17.03
CA ILE A 177 -23.30 -9.74 -15.57
C ILE A 177 -22.20 -8.88 -14.93
N ALA A 178 -21.00 -8.90 -15.53
CA ALA A 178 -19.81 -8.28 -14.96
C ALA A 178 -19.70 -6.78 -15.23
N PHE A 179 -20.33 -6.31 -16.32
CA PHE A 179 -20.12 -4.93 -16.78
C PHE A 179 -21.43 -4.14 -16.89
N HIS A 180 -21.38 -2.93 -16.35
CA HIS A 180 -22.41 -1.92 -16.53
C HIS A 180 -22.57 -1.56 -18.03
N PRO A 181 -23.75 -1.10 -18.52
CA PRO A 181 -23.91 -0.65 -19.90
C PRO A 181 -22.83 0.31 -20.40
N ASP A 182 -22.36 1.21 -19.57
CA ASP A 182 -21.31 2.17 -19.94
C ASP A 182 -19.95 1.50 -20.15
N GLU A 183 -19.62 0.51 -19.33
CA GLU A 183 -18.40 -0.28 -19.48
C GLU A 183 -18.44 -1.13 -20.76
N ARG A 184 -19.61 -1.64 -21.11
CA ARG A 184 -19.80 -2.38 -22.38
C ARG A 184 -19.65 -1.46 -23.60
N ARG A 185 -19.97 -0.16 -23.49
CA ARG A 185 -19.69 0.82 -24.56
C ARG A 185 -18.19 0.99 -24.77
N LEU A 186 -17.38 1.04 -23.69
CA LEU A 186 -15.92 1.09 -23.81
C LEU A 186 -15.37 -0.10 -24.62
N LEU A 187 -15.95 -1.30 -24.43
CA LEU A 187 -15.58 -2.48 -25.22
C LEU A 187 -16.07 -2.37 -26.67
N ALA A 188 -17.28 -1.85 -26.89
CA ALA A 188 -17.87 -1.72 -28.23
C ALA A 188 -17.06 -0.77 -29.13
N ASP A 189 -16.41 0.22 -28.55
CA ASP A 189 -15.57 1.19 -29.26
C ASP A 189 -14.20 0.61 -29.70
N LEU A 190 -13.86 -0.60 -29.24
CA LEU A 190 -12.60 -1.28 -29.58
C LEU A 190 -12.74 -2.10 -30.88
N PRO A 191 -11.61 -2.34 -31.57
CA PRO A 191 -11.55 -3.31 -32.66
C PRO A 191 -12.04 -4.70 -32.21
N SER A 192 -12.75 -5.39 -33.08
CA SER A 192 -13.41 -6.68 -32.77
C SER A 192 -12.46 -7.77 -32.30
N ASP A 193 -11.25 -7.77 -32.82
CA ASP A 193 -10.17 -8.72 -32.50
C ASP A 193 -9.55 -8.52 -31.11
N SER A 194 -9.66 -7.31 -30.57
CA SER A 194 -9.13 -6.98 -29.23
C SER A 194 -10.19 -7.00 -28.11
N ARG A 195 -11.49 -7.07 -28.44
CA ARG A 195 -12.58 -6.96 -27.45
C ARG A 195 -12.53 -8.06 -26.40
N GLN A 196 -12.30 -9.30 -26.80
CA GLN A 196 -12.23 -10.42 -25.85
C GLN A 196 -11.09 -10.25 -24.85
N GLU A 197 -9.93 -9.82 -25.32
CA GLU A 197 -8.78 -9.54 -24.45
C GLU A 197 -9.11 -8.40 -23.47
N TRP A 198 -9.68 -7.31 -23.98
CA TRP A 198 -10.00 -6.16 -23.14
C TRP A 198 -11.14 -6.44 -22.15
N ALA A 199 -12.12 -7.24 -22.52
CA ALA A 199 -13.14 -7.70 -21.59
C ALA A 199 -12.51 -8.49 -20.43
N LEU A 200 -11.53 -9.35 -20.73
CA LEU A 200 -10.80 -10.08 -19.69
C LEU A 200 -9.89 -9.18 -18.86
N ARG A 201 -9.23 -8.18 -19.48
CA ARG A 201 -8.45 -7.16 -18.75
C ARG A 201 -9.33 -6.38 -17.77
N MET A 202 -10.52 -5.97 -18.17
CA MET A 202 -11.49 -5.29 -17.33
C MET A 202 -11.97 -6.17 -16.17
N TRP A 203 -12.22 -7.44 -16.44
CA TRP A 203 -12.55 -8.42 -15.41
C TRP A 203 -11.43 -8.55 -14.37
N CYS A 204 -10.19 -8.83 -14.81
CA CYS A 204 -9.02 -8.94 -13.95
C CYS A 204 -8.78 -7.65 -13.15
N ALA A 205 -9.04 -6.47 -13.74
CA ALA A 205 -8.93 -5.20 -13.05
C ALA A 205 -9.91 -5.10 -11.86
N LYS A 206 -11.18 -5.52 -12.03
CA LYS A 206 -12.14 -5.57 -10.92
C LYS A 206 -11.70 -6.55 -9.84
N GLU A 207 -11.27 -7.75 -10.23
CA GLU A 207 -10.78 -8.77 -9.28
C GLU A 207 -9.56 -8.29 -8.51
N SER A 208 -8.59 -7.66 -9.17
CA SER A 208 -7.40 -7.15 -8.48
C SER A 208 -7.73 -6.04 -7.49
N VAL A 209 -8.68 -5.13 -7.80
CA VAL A 209 -9.17 -4.13 -6.84
C VAL A 209 -9.89 -4.80 -5.67
N GLY A 210 -10.76 -5.77 -5.92
CA GLY A 210 -11.44 -6.54 -4.87
C GLY A 210 -10.45 -7.22 -3.91
N LYS A 211 -9.37 -7.80 -4.44
CA LYS A 211 -8.28 -8.40 -3.65
C LYS A 211 -7.50 -7.34 -2.87
N ALA A 212 -7.22 -6.19 -3.49
CA ALA A 212 -6.54 -5.08 -2.83
C ALA A 212 -7.32 -4.53 -1.63
N LEU A 213 -8.65 -4.49 -1.75
CA LEU A 213 -9.56 -4.09 -0.68
C LEU A 213 -9.76 -5.17 0.40
N GLY A 214 -9.28 -6.38 0.15
CA GLY A 214 -9.37 -7.48 1.11
C GLY A 214 -10.76 -8.06 1.29
N ARG A 215 -11.67 -7.84 0.35
CA ARG A 215 -13.07 -8.30 0.39
C ARG A 215 -13.50 -9.05 -0.87
N GLY A 216 -12.59 -9.20 -1.84
CA GLY A 216 -12.96 -9.67 -3.16
C GLY A 216 -14.05 -8.80 -3.76
N LEU A 217 -14.93 -9.39 -4.54
CA LEU A 217 -16.06 -8.69 -5.17
C LEU A 217 -17.37 -8.83 -4.35
N SER A 218 -17.29 -8.92 -3.01
CA SER A 218 -18.44 -9.13 -2.13
C SER A 218 -19.49 -8.01 -2.18
N ALA A 219 -19.08 -6.79 -2.55
CA ALA A 219 -19.97 -5.66 -2.76
C ALA A 219 -20.78 -5.73 -4.09
N GLY A 220 -20.53 -6.76 -4.89
CA GLY A 220 -21.11 -6.95 -6.23
C GLY A 220 -20.22 -6.38 -7.34
N LEU A 221 -20.23 -7.05 -8.49
CA LEU A 221 -19.38 -6.73 -9.64
C LEU A 221 -19.58 -5.31 -10.19
N LEU A 222 -20.81 -4.81 -10.17
CA LEU A 222 -21.15 -3.49 -10.70
C LEU A 222 -20.73 -2.33 -9.78
N ALA A 223 -20.44 -2.62 -8.50
CA ALA A 223 -19.92 -1.64 -7.56
C ALA A 223 -18.45 -1.25 -7.85
N PHE A 224 -17.77 -2.01 -8.70
CA PHE A 224 -16.42 -1.76 -9.21
C PHE A 224 -16.54 -1.21 -10.64
N HIS A 225 -16.71 0.09 -10.79
CA HIS A 225 -17.07 0.70 -12.06
C HIS A 225 -15.84 1.20 -12.83
N ILE A 226 -15.60 0.62 -14.01
CA ILE A 226 -14.53 1.03 -14.91
C ILE A 226 -14.99 2.26 -15.71
N THR A 227 -14.25 3.34 -15.57
CA THR A 227 -14.56 4.63 -16.22
C THR A 227 -13.78 4.84 -17.50
N ARG A 228 -12.60 4.22 -17.62
CA ARG A 228 -11.70 4.41 -18.78
C ARG A 228 -10.78 3.21 -18.96
N ILE A 229 -10.45 2.94 -20.22
CA ILE A 229 -9.38 2.04 -20.64
C ILE A 229 -8.38 2.80 -21.50
N GLU A 230 -7.09 2.50 -21.35
CA GLU A 230 -5.99 3.11 -22.11
C GLU A 230 -5.26 2.02 -22.87
N THR A 231 -5.60 1.85 -24.14
CA THR A 231 -5.06 0.75 -24.96
C THR A 231 -3.55 0.83 -25.16
N ALA A 232 -2.99 2.04 -25.20
CA ALA A 232 -1.55 2.26 -25.40
C ALA A 232 -0.70 1.85 -24.19
N THR A 233 -1.22 1.99 -22.97
CA THR A 233 -0.49 1.73 -21.72
C THR A 233 -0.92 0.44 -21.03
N GLY A 234 -2.09 -0.09 -21.39
CA GLY A 234 -2.73 -1.20 -20.69
C GLY A 234 -3.41 -0.79 -19.38
N ASN A 235 -3.51 0.50 -19.08
CA ASN A 235 -4.13 0.97 -17.86
C ASN A 235 -5.66 0.93 -17.92
N VAL A 236 -6.27 0.57 -16.81
CA VAL A 236 -7.71 0.62 -16.57
C VAL A 236 -7.97 1.52 -15.38
N ALA A 237 -8.86 2.49 -15.55
CA ALA A 237 -9.28 3.39 -14.48
C ALA A 237 -10.64 2.95 -13.91
N LEU A 238 -10.74 2.82 -12.61
CA LEU A 238 -11.89 2.30 -11.89
C LEU A 238 -12.24 3.20 -10.70
N GLU A 239 -13.52 3.40 -10.46
CA GLU A 239 -14.06 4.00 -9.25
C GLU A 239 -14.98 3.03 -8.51
N LEU A 240 -15.08 3.19 -7.20
CA LEU A 240 -16.04 2.44 -6.40
C LEU A 240 -17.41 3.15 -6.41
N ARG A 241 -18.48 2.36 -6.41
CA ARG A 241 -19.88 2.82 -6.34
C ARG A 241 -20.65 2.03 -5.30
N ASP A 242 -21.83 2.51 -4.95
CA ASP A 242 -22.84 1.82 -4.14
C ASP A 242 -22.26 1.12 -2.90
N GLY A 243 -22.59 -0.14 -2.71
CA GLY A 243 -22.17 -0.94 -1.54
C GLY A 243 -20.66 -1.06 -1.33
N ALA A 244 -19.83 -0.87 -2.37
CA ALA A 244 -18.38 -0.80 -2.19
C ALA A 244 -17.97 0.51 -1.52
N LEU A 245 -18.63 1.64 -1.82
CA LEU A 245 -18.39 2.90 -1.13
C LEU A 245 -18.90 2.92 0.31
N GLU A 246 -19.92 2.14 0.62
CA GLU A 246 -20.37 1.98 2.01
C GLU A 246 -19.32 1.26 2.85
N GLN A 247 -18.64 0.26 2.26
CA GLN A 247 -17.56 -0.47 2.92
C GLN A 247 -16.24 0.31 2.95
N PHE A 248 -15.98 1.14 1.94
CA PHE A 248 -14.72 1.89 1.76
C PHE A 248 -14.99 3.39 1.50
N PRO A 249 -15.61 4.13 2.43
CA PRO A 249 -16.04 5.52 2.21
C PRO A 249 -14.88 6.49 1.94
N HIS A 250 -13.68 6.15 2.37
CA HIS A 250 -12.46 6.93 2.15
C HIS A 250 -11.97 6.91 0.69
N LEU A 251 -12.51 6.01 -0.14
CA LEU A 251 -12.24 5.94 -1.58
C LEU A 251 -13.28 6.69 -2.43
N ARG A 252 -14.22 7.39 -1.80
CA ARG A 252 -15.21 8.19 -2.52
C ARG A 252 -14.55 9.25 -3.41
N GLY A 253 -14.91 9.24 -4.71
CA GLY A 253 -14.34 10.13 -5.71
C GLY A 253 -12.86 9.88 -6.02
N LYS A 254 -12.31 8.74 -5.60
CA LYS A 254 -10.95 8.35 -5.98
C LYS A 254 -10.98 7.47 -7.20
N LEU A 255 -10.14 7.83 -8.16
CA LEU A 255 -9.90 7.01 -9.35
C LEU A 255 -8.74 6.07 -9.06
N LEU A 256 -8.99 4.77 -9.13
CA LEU A 256 -7.98 3.73 -8.98
C LEU A 256 -7.45 3.38 -10.36
N THR A 257 -6.14 3.38 -10.54
CA THR A 257 -5.49 2.97 -11.79
C THR A 257 -4.92 1.57 -11.64
N ILE A 258 -5.34 0.68 -12.51
CA ILE A 258 -4.94 -0.71 -12.57
C ILE A 258 -4.11 -0.92 -13.83
N TYR A 259 -2.92 -1.44 -13.66
CA TYR A 259 -2.10 -1.91 -14.78
C TYR A 259 -2.61 -3.25 -15.27
N THR A 260 -2.75 -3.43 -16.59
CA THR A 260 -3.08 -4.71 -17.20
C THR A 260 -2.18 -5.01 -18.39
N VAL A 261 -1.83 -6.26 -18.53
CA VAL A 261 -1.04 -6.75 -19.69
C VAL A 261 -1.54 -8.13 -20.12
N CYS A 262 -1.44 -8.42 -21.39
CA CYS A 262 -1.70 -9.75 -21.93
C CYS A 262 -0.39 -10.32 -22.49
N GLU A 263 0.02 -11.45 -21.93
CA GLU A 263 1.23 -12.17 -22.35
C GLU A 263 0.95 -13.67 -22.44
N SER A 264 1.38 -14.29 -23.53
CA SER A 264 1.28 -15.76 -23.72
C SER A 264 -0.11 -16.33 -23.41
N LYS A 265 -1.18 -15.62 -23.80
CA LYS A 265 -2.60 -15.96 -23.55
C LYS A 265 -3.06 -15.79 -22.10
N PHE A 266 -2.27 -15.19 -21.25
CA PHE A 266 -2.71 -14.80 -19.91
C PHE A 266 -2.89 -13.29 -19.83
N VAL A 267 -3.97 -12.87 -19.23
CA VAL A 267 -4.19 -11.50 -18.80
C VAL A 267 -3.78 -11.40 -17.35
N PHE A 268 -2.87 -10.51 -17.08
CA PHE A 268 -2.43 -10.13 -15.74
C PHE A 268 -2.95 -8.74 -15.42
N SER A 269 -3.36 -8.51 -14.19
CA SER A 269 -3.67 -7.18 -13.67
C SER A 269 -3.04 -6.94 -12.30
N ALA A 270 -2.63 -5.72 -12.04
CA ALA A 270 -2.04 -5.33 -10.77
C ALA A 270 -2.44 -3.92 -10.37
N ILE A 271 -2.71 -3.76 -9.08
CA ILE A 271 -2.89 -2.46 -8.44
C ILE A 271 -2.02 -2.37 -7.19
N ILE A 272 -1.32 -1.25 -7.06
CA ILE A 272 -0.74 -0.79 -5.81
C ILE A 272 -1.32 0.59 -5.57
N TYR A 273 -2.11 0.74 -4.53
CA TYR A 273 -2.67 2.01 -4.13
C TYR A 273 -2.18 2.34 -2.73
N GLN A 274 -1.41 3.38 -2.64
CA GLN A 274 -1.09 3.99 -1.37
C GLN A 274 -2.14 5.08 -1.15
N GLN A 275 -3.04 4.85 -0.23
CA GLN A 275 -3.85 5.94 0.27
C GLN A 275 -2.86 6.99 0.75
N GLY A 276 -2.84 8.15 0.06
CA GLY A 276 -2.08 9.27 0.57
C GLY A 276 -2.43 9.35 2.03
N ALA A 277 -1.43 9.35 2.89
CA ALA A 277 -1.71 9.40 4.30
C ALA A 277 -2.87 10.37 4.48
N VAL A 278 -4.06 9.87 4.82
CA VAL A 278 -4.96 10.68 5.63
C VAL A 278 -4.07 10.86 6.83
N ARG A 279 -3.31 11.95 6.83
CA ARG A 279 -2.62 12.38 8.03
C ARG A 279 -3.76 12.47 9.02
N MET A 280 -3.88 11.43 9.85
CA MET A 280 -4.59 11.64 11.10
C MET A 280 -3.90 12.88 11.61
N ARG A 281 -4.70 13.96 11.73
CA ARG A 281 -4.19 15.23 12.22
C ARG A 281 -3.35 14.87 13.44
N PRO A 282 -2.02 15.12 13.41
CA PRO A 282 -1.22 14.74 14.55
C PRO A 282 -1.84 15.43 15.77
N SER A 283 -1.95 14.71 16.84
CA SER A 283 -2.40 15.31 18.10
C SER A 283 -1.43 16.45 18.44
N ARG A 284 -1.91 17.45 19.16
CA ARG A 284 -1.03 18.52 19.63
C ARG A 284 0.20 17.98 20.39
N GLN A 285 0.03 16.86 21.10
CA GLN A 285 1.14 16.22 21.82
C GLN A 285 2.17 15.64 20.86
N GLU A 286 1.77 14.97 19.81
CA GLU A 286 2.70 14.44 18.79
C GLU A 286 3.46 15.56 18.06
N ILE A 287 2.80 16.72 17.83
CA ILE A 287 3.46 17.90 17.28
C ILE A 287 4.51 18.44 18.27
N LEU A 288 4.14 18.55 19.54
CA LEU A 288 5.03 19.04 20.59
C LEU A 288 6.24 18.10 20.76
N ASP A 289 6.03 16.80 20.81
CA ASP A 289 7.09 15.78 20.90
C ASP A 289 8.06 15.88 19.72
N TYR A 290 7.53 16.05 18.49
CA TYR A 290 8.36 16.28 17.30
C TYR A 290 9.19 17.56 17.41
N LEU A 291 8.59 18.67 17.85
CA LEU A 291 9.30 19.94 18.01
C LEU A 291 10.40 19.85 19.06
N LEU A 292 10.12 19.23 20.21
CA LEU A 292 11.12 19.04 21.28
C LEU A 292 12.28 18.14 20.79
N GLN A 293 11.99 17.07 20.07
CA GLN A 293 13.03 16.25 19.44
C GLN A 293 13.87 17.08 18.47
N LYS A 294 13.22 17.85 17.60
CA LYS A 294 13.90 18.66 16.58
C LYS A 294 14.75 19.77 17.19
N MET A 295 14.27 20.38 18.27
CA MET A 295 15.04 21.31 19.07
C MET A 295 16.31 20.64 19.63
N GLY A 296 16.18 19.46 20.22
CA GLY A 296 17.31 18.70 20.73
C GLY A 296 18.36 18.38 19.65
N GLU A 297 17.93 18.11 18.40
CA GLU A 297 18.85 17.92 17.28
C GLU A 297 19.56 19.21 16.86
N LEU A 298 18.85 20.34 16.83
CA LEU A 298 19.41 21.64 16.42
C LEU A 298 20.32 22.27 17.48
N THR A 299 20.03 22.00 18.76
CA THR A 299 20.82 22.56 19.89
C THR A 299 21.93 21.60 20.37
N GLN A 300 22.12 20.46 19.73
CA GLN A 300 23.08 19.44 20.18
C GLN A 300 24.52 19.95 20.28
N ASP A 301 24.91 20.88 19.40
CA ASP A 301 26.25 21.51 19.38
C ASP A 301 26.29 22.83 20.14
N TRP A 302 25.20 23.23 20.80
CA TRP A 302 25.14 24.46 21.56
C TRP A 302 25.40 24.19 23.03
N ASP A 303 26.16 25.05 23.65
CA ASP A 303 26.53 24.99 25.10
C ASP A 303 25.29 25.43 25.95
N TYR A 304 24.17 24.74 25.77
CA TYR A 304 22.91 25.03 26.48
C TYR A 304 22.78 24.14 27.71
N PRO A 305 22.79 24.76 28.94
CA PRO A 305 22.90 23.98 30.18
C PRO A 305 21.63 23.29 30.63
N ASP A 306 20.47 23.71 30.14
CA ASP A 306 19.17 23.21 30.59
C ASP A 306 18.46 22.36 29.54
N PRO A 307 17.65 21.35 29.93
CA PRO A 307 16.84 20.58 28.98
C PRO A 307 15.77 21.47 28.33
N VAL A 308 15.66 21.38 27.00
CA VAL A 308 14.62 22.08 26.23
C VAL A 308 13.23 21.62 26.68
N ARG A 309 12.36 22.58 27.01
CA ARG A 309 11.00 22.35 27.53
C ARG A 309 9.95 23.01 26.63
N PRO A 310 8.67 22.63 26.76
CA PRO A 310 7.58 23.27 25.99
C PRO A 310 7.52 24.80 26.18
N GLU A 311 7.84 25.28 27.35
CA GLU A 311 7.82 26.71 27.71
C GLU A 311 9.06 27.48 27.27
N SER A 312 10.13 26.77 26.85
CA SER A 312 11.39 27.41 26.43
C SER A 312 11.16 28.37 25.26
N LEU A 313 11.74 29.55 25.36
CA LEU A 313 11.62 30.64 24.40
C LEU A 313 12.69 30.55 23.32
N LEU A 314 12.28 30.64 22.06
CA LEU A 314 13.19 30.39 20.93
C LEU A 314 14.33 31.41 20.84
N PHE A 315 14.02 32.69 20.96
CA PHE A 315 15.01 33.75 20.70
C PHE A 315 15.80 34.16 21.94
N THR A 316 15.13 34.43 23.05
CA THR A 316 15.79 34.94 24.26
C THR A 316 16.40 33.85 25.13
N GLU A 317 15.86 32.66 25.13
CA GLU A 317 16.29 31.57 25.99
C GLU A 317 17.15 30.57 25.21
N LEU A 318 16.70 30.08 24.03
CA LEU A 318 17.44 29.14 23.21
C LEU A 318 18.45 29.81 22.25
N GLY A 319 18.45 31.14 22.14
CA GLY A 319 19.42 31.88 21.34
C GLY A 319 19.26 31.74 19.82
N PHE A 320 18.06 31.40 19.33
CA PHE A 320 17.79 31.27 17.89
C PHE A 320 18.04 32.60 17.18
N GLU A 321 18.77 32.52 16.07
CA GLU A 321 18.90 33.63 15.12
C GLU A 321 17.92 33.47 13.96
N SER A 322 17.81 34.47 13.10
CA SER A 322 16.89 34.44 11.96
C SER A 322 17.10 33.24 11.05
N LEU A 323 18.33 32.76 10.89
CA LEU A 323 18.64 31.60 10.08
C LEU A 323 18.10 30.32 10.70
N ASP A 324 18.26 30.17 12.03
CA ASP A 324 17.80 28.99 12.77
C ASP A 324 16.27 28.88 12.71
N ALA A 325 15.59 30.01 12.83
CA ALA A 325 14.13 30.08 12.67
C ALA A 325 13.68 29.62 11.27
N VAL A 326 14.41 30.03 10.22
CA VAL A 326 14.11 29.60 8.83
C VAL A 326 14.35 28.09 8.69
N VAL A 327 15.45 27.57 9.20
CA VAL A 327 15.77 26.13 9.15
C VAL A 327 14.69 25.32 9.87
N LEU A 328 14.28 25.75 11.07
CA LEU A 328 13.22 25.10 11.83
C LEU A 328 11.88 25.12 11.09
N CYS A 329 11.45 26.28 10.59
CA CYS A 329 10.19 26.43 9.85
C CYS A 329 10.18 25.57 8.59
N THR A 330 11.32 25.50 7.87
CA THR A 330 11.49 24.64 6.69
C THR A 330 11.37 23.15 7.08
N ALA A 331 12.06 22.73 8.13
CA ALA A 331 12.00 21.35 8.61
C ALA A 331 10.56 20.95 9.03
N ILE A 332 9.80 21.85 9.66
CA ILE A 332 8.41 21.62 10.02
C ILE A 332 7.54 21.46 8.77
N GLN A 333 7.69 22.34 7.77
CA GLN A 333 6.92 22.26 6.51
C GLN A 333 7.25 21.00 5.72
N GLU A 334 8.51 20.60 5.69
CA GLU A 334 8.97 19.35 5.07
C GLU A 334 8.43 18.12 5.80
N HIS A 335 8.48 18.11 7.14
CA HIS A 335 7.97 17.01 7.94
C HIS A 335 6.48 16.82 7.74
N TYR A 336 5.70 17.90 7.81
CA TYR A 336 4.25 17.84 7.66
C TYR A 336 3.78 17.94 6.20
N GLN A 337 4.67 18.18 5.23
CA GLN A 337 4.35 18.36 3.81
C GLN A 337 3.22 19.39 3.58
N THR A 338 3.16 20.42 4.40
CA THR A 338 2.10 21.43 4.42
C THR A 338 2.73 22.81 4.49
N PRO A 339 2.48 23.70 3.51
CA PRO A 339 2.89 25.10 3.62
C PRO A 339 2.20 25.76 4.82
N MET A 340 2.96 26.51 5.59
CA MET A 340 2.45 27.24 6.75
C MET A 340 2.91 28.70 6.70
N PRO A 341 2.11 29.67 7.14
CA PRO A 341 2.45 31.09 7.07
C PRO A 341 3.38 31.52 8.21
N PHE A 342 4.56 30.87 8.32
CA PHE A 342 5.54 31.18 9.34
C PHE A 342 6.10 32.60 9.24
N ALA A 343 6.19 33.16 8.03
CA ALA A 343 6.63 34.54 7.84
C ALA A 343 5.68 35.54 8.52
N GLU A 344 4.38 35.28 8.47
CA GLU A 344 3.35 36.09 9.11
C GLU A 344 3.45 35.97 10.64
N LEU A 345 3.62 34.74 11.16
CA LEU A 345 3.82 34.48 12.58
C LEU A 345 5.05 35.25 13.12
N LEU A 346 6.19 35.10 12.46
CA LEU A 346 7.43 35.75 12.90
C LEU A 346 7.35 37.28 12.80
N ALA A 347 6.69 37.81 11.77
CA ALA A 347 6.46 39.24 11.64
C ALA A 347 5.56 39.78 12.76
N GLU A 348 4.51 39.06 13.15
CA GLU A 348 3.61 39.41 14.26
C GLU A 348 4.37 39.43 15.60
N ILE A 349 5.15 38.40 15.86
CA ILE A 349 5.99 38.32 17.09
C ILE A 349 6.97 39.48 17.16
N GLY A 350 7.64 39.80 16.05
CA GLY A 350 8.57 40.93 15.96
C GLY A 350 7.89 42.29 16.20
N GLN A 351 6.68 42.50 15.66
CA GLN A 351 5.89 43.71 15.88
C GLN A 351 5.45 43.86 17.33
N GLN A 352 5.09 42.74 17.99
CA GLN A 352 4.68 42.74 19.39
C GLN A 352 5.83 42.80 20.37
N GLN A 353 7.08 42.78 19.89
CA GLN A 353 8.31 42.71 20.69
C GLN A 353 8.28 41.61 21.77
N ARG A 354 7.70 40.43 21.41
CA ARG A 354 7.61 39.26 22.29
C ARG A 354 8.40 38.09 21.69
N ASP A 355 8.61 37.08 22.48
CA ASP A 355 9.22 35.84 22.07
C ASP A 355 8.17 34.76 21.74
N LEU A 356 8.62 33.62 21.22
CA LEU A 356 7.82 32.48 20.83
C LEU A 356 8.24 31.25 21.64
N SER A 357 7.32 30.67 22.41
CA SER A 357 7.60 29.40 23.07
C SER A 357 7.40 28.21 22.11
N ILE A 358 8.04 27.07 22.41
CA ILE A 358 7.84 25.83 21.65
C ILE A 358 6.38 25.38 21.71
N ASP A 359 5.72 25.60 22.83
CA ASP A 359 4.31 25.31 23.03
C ASP A 359 3.38 26.16 22.13
N GLU A 360 3.65 27.44 22.00
CA GLU A 360 2.94 28.34 21.09
C GLU A 360 3.19 27.95 19.63
N LEU A 361 4.43 27.56 19.29
CA LEU A 361 4.74 27.03 17.96
C LEU A 361 3.98 25.73 17.67
N ALA A 362 3.88 24.84 18.65
CA ALA A 362 3.06 23.61 18.52
C ALA A 362 1.59 23.92 18.27
N ASN A 363 1.02 24.91 18.96
CA ASN A 363 -0.34 25.38 18.76
C ASN A 363 -0.54 25.98 17.35
N PHE A 364 0.40 26.78 16.88
CA PHE A 364 0.37 27.34 15.55
C PHE A 364 0.37 26.24 14.48
N VAL A 365 1.30 25.29 14.56
CA VAL A 365 1.38 24.13 13.66
C VAL A 365 0.08 23.31 13.71
N ASN A 366 -0.42 23.01 14.91
CA ASN A 366 -1.66 22.28 15.09
C ASN A 366 -2.86 22.99 14.44
N THR A 367 -2.93 24.31 14.53
CA THR A 367 -4.01 25.10 13.91
C THR A 367 -3.98 25.01 12.40
N HIS A 368 -2.77 25.15 11.79
CA HIS A 368 -2.61 25.18 10.35
C HIS A 368 -2.67 23.78 9.68
N LEU A 369 -2.43 22.72 10.44
CA LEU A 369 -2.70 21.35 9.97
C LEU A 369 -4.22 21.02 9.94
N GLY A 370 -5.06 21.84 10.57
CA GLY A 370 -6.53 21.69 10.58
C GLY A 370 -7.30 22.49 9.52
N GLY A 371 -6.63 23.38 8.79
CA GLY A 371 -7.28 24.43 7.99
C GLY A 371 -7.59 24.15 6.53
N THR A 372 -7.32 22.96 5.96
CA THR A 372 -7.52 22.69 4.53
C THR A 372 -8.93 22.25 4.13
N ALA A 373 -9.90 22.25 5.05
CA ALA A 373 -11.29 21.91 4.73
C ALA A 373 -12.23 23.13 4.52
N GLY A 374 -11.70 24.36 4.54
CA GLY A 374 -12.54 25.58 4.56
C GLY A 374 -12.26 26.66 3.52
N ALA A 375 -11.34 26.46 2.56
CA ALA A 375 -10.92 27.54 1.65
C ALA A 375 -11.79 27.75 0.40
N GLU A 376 -12.86 27.00 0.20
CA GLU A 376 -13.75 27.16 -0.99
C GLU A 376 -15.10 27.86 -0.73
N SER A 377 -15.35 28.39 0.44
CA SER A 377 -16.67 28.98 0.74
C SER A 377 -16.72 30.52 0.89
N VAL A 378 -15.63 31.26 0.70
CA VAL A 378 -15.63 32.74 0.91
C VAL A 378 -15.72 33.55 -0.38
N THR A 379 -15.61 32.95 -1.57
CA THR A 379 -15.65 33.73 -2.84
C THR A 379 -17.04 33.86 -3.48
N ARG A 380 -18.13 33.54 -2.76
CA ARG A 380 -19.51 33.64 -3.26
C ARG A 380 -20.43 34.56 -2.48
N ARG A 381 -19.92 35.66 -1.91
CA ARG A 381 -20.75 36.74 -1.37
C ARG A 381 -20.13 38.11 -1.60
N LEU A 382 -19.90 38.50 -2.81
CA LEU A 382 -19.77 39.88 -3.27
C LEU A 382 -19.84 39.91 -4.81
N GLN A 383 -21.01 39.63 -5.36
CA GLN A 383 -21.53 40.20 -6.60
C GLN A 383 -23.06 40.22 -6.52
#